data_6a8c386f037dc069c1312e8c5a837e8b
#
_entry.id   6a8c386f037dc069c1312e8c5a837e8b
#
_cell.length_a   1.000
_cell.length_b   1.000
_cell.length_c   1.000
_cell.angle_alpha   90.00
_cell.angle_beta   90.00
_cell.angle_gamma   90.00
#
_symmetry.space_group_name_H-M   'P 1'
#
loop_
_entity.id
_entity.type
_entity.pdbx_description
1 polymer ?
#
loop_
_entity_poly.entity_id
_entity_poly.type
_entity_poly.pdbx_seq_one_letter_code
_entity_poly.pdbx_strand_id
1 'polypeptide(L)'
;MTTRRDLLAGAAALGAAAVVPKLATAATAAKPTGEAAKMYAMFDRFMAQAFRRSPELATSLGIDKGDLAWTKYELSDFSLTANAESKAINAGQLAELRTLDRKQLSGMDAVNYDTVEFTLDVQDEGSRKFQYGGVGAGAPYVVSQLTGAYQQMPDFLDTQHVIEAKGDADAYMARMEAFARLLDQEAEVARHDVALGVTPPDFVLDKALTQLKSFLAYTPDKAPMVASLLRRTKEKNIAGDWAAQAEGLYAEKVRPALARQAALLESLRPKAVHDAGVWRLPDGEDYYRVSLRQYTTANITPDEVHAMGLELVKSLGAQADVLMRKAGYAKGSVGERYRAMAKDPKQLYPNTDAGKEQLLKALNDKVKVVQAKLPGYFGQLPKAPLEIRRVPKAIEAGAPGGYYYSPSLDGKRPGIYWINLRDTAENPAWSLPTLTYHEGIPGHHLQLSLNNEAGDLPLIRKVIGFSGYSEGWALYAENLAVEMGMYDHDVLGHIGMIHDAMFRAVRLVVDSGMHHKRWSREQAVKYMVDNIGDNEATAVTEIERYCVWPGQASSYMVGKITWLNARERAKKALGPKFDIKKFHDAGLLAGGVPLTVLDRVIDDYVASTRKA
;
A
#
# COMPACT_ATOMS: atom_id res chain seq x y z
N MET A 1 -4.46 -6.82 3.84
CA MET A 1 -4.70 -5.42 4.20
C MET A 1 -4.42 -4.56 2.99
N THR A 2 -5.48 -4.06 2.44
CA THR A 2 -5.42 -3.07 1.39
C THR A 2 -5.11 -1.73 2.01
N THR A 3 -4.02 -1.15 1.61
CA THR A 3 -3.72 0.24 1.92
C THR A 3 -4.66 1.13 1.11
N ARG A 4 -4.79 2.42 1.44
CA ARG A 4 -5.45 3.47 0.62
C ARG A 4 -5.11 3.41 -0.88
N ARG A 5 -4.16 2.59 -1.29
CA ARG A 5 -3.62 2.42 -2.64
C ARG A 5 -4.46 1.53 -3.54
N ASP A 6 -5.18 0.57 -2.95
CA ASP A 6 -5.89 -0.45 -3.75
C ASP A 6 -7.28 0.01 -4.23
N LEU A 7 -7.82 1.10 -3.63
CA LEU A 7 -9.10 1.71 -4.00
C LEU A 7 -9.04 2.61 -5.26
N LEU A 8 -7.84 2.92 -5.76
CA LEU A 8 -7.67 3.87 -6.87
C LEU A 8 -7.62 3.22 -8.26
N ALA A 9 -7.67 1.90 -8.33
CA ALA A 9 -7.61 1.20 -9.61
C ALA A 9 -8.90 1.25 -10.44
N GLY A 10 -9.96 1.89 -9.97
CA GLY A 10 -11.25 1.81 -10.60
C GLY A 10 -12.08 3.08 -10.63
N ALA A 11 -11.58 4.20 -11.14
CA ALA A 11 -12.44 5.37 -11.24
C ALA A 11 -12.39 6.05 -12.61
N ALA A 12 -13.49 6.06 -13.29
CA ALA A 12 -13.82 7.08 -14.29
C ALA A 12 -15.26 7.02 -14.86
N ALA A 13 -16.00 8.00 -15.03
CA ALA A 13 -16.79 8.92 -15.85
C ALA A 13 -18.32 8.94 -15.75
N LEU A 14 -18.94 10.01 -15.85
CA LEU A 14 -19.57 10.89 -16.83
C LEU A 14 -20.33 12.07 -16.16
N GLY A 15 -20.39 13.17 -16.87
CA GLY A 15 -20.70 14.48 -16.45
C GLY A 15 -22.04 14.81 -15.79
N ALA A 16 -21.92 15.68 -14.81
CA ALA A 16 -22.75 16.85 -14.49
C ALA A 16 -21.99 17.67 -13.44
N ALA A 17 -22.00 18.97 -13.54
CA ALA A 17 -21.28 19.87 -12.65
C ALA A 17 -21.69 19.64 -11.18
N ALA A 18 -20.75 19.14 -10.37
CA ALA A 18 -20.85 19.09 -8.92
C ALA A 18 -19.81 20.02 -8.32
N VAL A 19 -20.26 20.87 -7.41
CA VAL A 19 -19.39 21.77 -6.64
C VAL A 19 -18.66 20.93 -5.60
N VAL A 20 -17.34 20.86 -5.72
CA VAL A 20 -16.49 20.27 -4.68
C VAL A 20 -16.40 21.27 -3.52
N PRO A 21 -16.61 20.85 -2.25
CA PRO A 21 -16.44 21.76 -1.12
C PRO A 21 -15.03 22.33 -1.12
N LYS A 22 -14.89 23.65 -1.03
CA LYS A 22 -13.60 24.31 -0.82
C LYS A 22 -13.10 23.95 0.57
N LEU A 23 -12.13 23.03 0.65
CA LEU A 23 -11.32 22.86 1.85
C LEU A 23 -10.58 24.18 2.09
N ALA A 24 -10.72 24.74 3.29
CA ALA A 24 -10.08 25.99 3.65
C ALA A 24 -8.55 25.90 3.47
N THR A 25 -8.03 26.62 2.49
CA THR A 25 -6.59 26.74 2.26
C THR A 25 -6.05 27.86 3.13
N ALA A 26 -5.02 27.54 3.92
CA ALA A 26 -4.20 28.53 4.60
C ALA A 26 -3.16 29.08 3.62
N ALA A 27 -2.95 30.39 3.69
CA ALA A 27 -1.94 31.21 3.01
C ALA A 27 -2.19 31.54 1.52
N THR A 28 -2.03 32.82 1.23
CA THR A 28 -2.25 33.50 -0.04
C THR A 28 -1.20 33.15 -1.11
N ALA A 29 -1.26 31.94 -1.65
CA ALA A 29 -0.64 31.67 -2.93
C ALA A 29 -1.42 32.42 -4.02
N ALA A 30 -0.73 33.05 -4.96
CA ALA A 30 -1.36 33.69 -6.12
C ALA A 30 -2.26 32.67 -6.84
N LYS A 31 -3.49 33.08 -7.19
CA LYS A 31 -4.40 32.19 -7.93
C LYS A 31 -3.71 31.71 -9.21
N PRO A 32 -3.75 30.40 -9.50
CA PRO A 32 -3.20 29.88 -10.75
C PRO A 32 -3.82 30.59 -11.95
N THR A 33 -3.01 30.85 -12.96
CA THR A 33 -3.44 31.49 -14.23
C THR A 33 -3.02 30.64 -15.43
N GLY A 34 -3.54 30.91 -16.61
CA GLY A 34 -3.14 30.21 -17.83
C GLY A 34 -3.36 28.70 -17.78
N GLU A 35 -2.37 27.92 -18.20
CA GLU A 35 -2.43 26.45 -18.25
C GLU A 35 -2.55 25.82 -16.86
N ALA A 36 -1.92 26.39 -15.84
CA ALA A 36 -2.05 25.92 -14.47
C ALA A 36 -3.50 26.01 -13.95
N ALA A 37 -4.20 27.11 -14.22
CA ALA A 37 -5.61 27.26 -13.83
C ALA A 37 -6.52 26.22 -14.52
N LYS A 38 -6.28 25.97 -15.81
CA LYS A 38 -7.00 24.93 -16.56
C LYS A 38 -6.73 23.54 -15.95
N MET A 39 -5.48 23.22 -15.64
CA MET A 39 -5.07 21.96 -15.05
C MET A 39 -5.77 21.70 -13.70
N TYR A 40 -5.77 22.67 -12.79
CA TYR A 40 -6.42 22.50 -11.49
C TYR A 40 -7.94 22.34 -11.61
N ALA A 41 -8.58 23.05 -12.55
CA ALA A 41 -9.99 22.85 -12.84
C ALA A 41 -10.28 21.45 -13.43
N MET A 42 -9.34 20.86 -14.21
CA MET A 42 -9.44 19.46 -14.65
C MET A 42 -9.33 18.51 -13.45
N PHE A 43 -8.35 18.72 -12.56
CA PHE A 43 -8.15 17.90 -11.37
C PHE A 43 -9.38 17.88 -10.45
N ASP A 44 -10.04 19.02 -10.25
CA ASP A 44 -11.28 19.10 -9.49
C ASP A 44 -12.40 18.27 -10.14
N ARG A 45 -12.54 18.32 -11.46
CA ARG A 45 -13.51 17.48 -12.19
C ARG A 45 -13.16 15.99 -12.11
N PHE A 46 -11.86 15.63 -12.23
CA PHE A 46 -11.42 14.25 -12.10
C PHE A 46 -11.72 13.70 -10.70
N MET A 47 -11.52 14.50 -9.66
CA MET A 47 -11.88 14.12 -8.30
C MET A 47 -13.38 13.96 -8.10
N ALA A 48 -14.19 14.86 -8.66
CA ALA A 48 -15.65 14.73 -8.61
C ALA A 48 -16.14 13.44 -9.31
N GLN A 49 -15.51 13.06 -10.41
CA GLN A 49 -15.75 11.79 -11.08
C GLN A 49 -15.30 10.61 -10.21
N ALA A 50 -14.11 10.69 -9.59
CA ALA A 50 -13.59 9.65 -8.72
C ALA A 50 -14.53 9.34 -7.54
N PHE A 51 -15.11 10.36 -6.88
CA PHE A 51 -16.09 10.15 -5.80
C PHE A 51 -17.38 9.48 -6.27
N ARG A 52 -17.79 9.70 -7.51
CA ARG A 52 -18.97 9.03 -8.07
C ARG A 52 -18.72 7.55 -8.36
N ARG A 53 -17.48 7.21 -8.75
CA ARG A 53 -17.07 5.84 -9.09
C ARG A 53 -16.64 5.03 -7.87
N SER A 54 -16.08 5.70 -6.88
CA SER A 54 -15.60 5.11 -5.63
C SER A 54 -16.05 5.96 -4.44
N PRO A 55 -17.33 5.84 -4.06
CA PRO A 55 -17.91 6.62 -2.94
C PRO A 55 -17.16 6.38 -1.63
N GLU A 56 -16.59 5.19 -1.43
CA GLU A 56 -15.80 4.81 -0.27
C GLU A 56 -14.58 5.72 -0.07
N LEU A 57 -14.07 6.30 -1.16
CA LEU A 57 -12.93 7.21 -1.11
C LEU A 57 -13.23 8.44 -0.26
N ALA A 58 -14.44 9.02 -0.38
CA ALA A 58 -14.84 10.17 0.42
C ALA A 58 -14.87 9.85 1.92
N THR A 59 -15.33 8.64 2.28
CA THR A 59 -15.34 8.14 3.66
C THR A 59 -13.92 7.92 4.17
N SER A 60 -13.06 7.29 3.38
CA SER A 60 -11.66 7.04 3.74
C SER A 60 -10.87 8.35 3.98
N LEU A 61 -11.23 9.41 3.26
CA LEU A 61 -10.66 10.75 3.45
C LEU A 61 -11.30 11.54 4.60
N GLY A 62 -12.45 11.10 5.14
CA GLY A 62 -13.21 11.79 6.17
C GLY A 62 -13.96 13.04 5.66
N ILE A 63 -14.24 13.12 4.36
CA ILE A 63 -14.90 14.25 3.70
C ILE A 63 -16.30 13.92 3.17
N ASP A 64 -16.88 12.80 3.58
CA ASP A 64 -18.23 12.32 3.25
C ASP A 64 -19.35 13.14 3.95
N LYS A 65 -19.30 14.46 3.82
CA LYS A 65 -20.17 15.46 4.47
C LYS A 65 -20.60 16.51 3.45
N GLY A 66 -21.62 17.31 3.79
CA GLY A 66 -22.12 18.35 2.89
C GLY A 66 -22.52 17.77 1.54
N ASP A 67 -21.98 18.31 0.46
CA ASP A 67 -22.26 17.88 -0.92
C ASP A 67 -21.84 16.43 -1.22
N LEU A 68 -20.94 15.85 -0.40
CA LEU A 68 -20.50 14.46 -0.50
C LEU A 68 -21.20 13.52 0.51
N ALA A 69 -22.19 13.99 1.27
CA ALA A 69 -22.89 13.16 2.27
C ALA A 69 -23.57 11.90 1.67
N TRP A 70 -23.99 11.97 0.41
CA TRP A 70 -24.58 10.86 -0.32
C TRP A 70 -23.63 9.66 -0.46
N THR A 71 -22.31 9.90 -0.49
CA THR A 71 -21.31 8.84 -0.65
C THR A 71 -21.32 7.84 0.48
N LYS A 72 -21.82 8.20 1.68
CA LYS A 72 -21.95 7.28 2.81
C LYS A 72 -22.87 6.09 2.56
N TYR A 73 -23.84 6.26 1.65
CA TYR A 73 -24.86 5.25 1.35
C TYR A 73 -24.49 4.31 0.21
N GLU A 74 -23.42 4.63 -0.51
CA GLU A 74 -23.06 3.95 -1.76
C GLU A 74 -21.74 3.19 -1.62
N LEU A 75 -21.60 2.17 -2.45
CA LEU A 75 -20.35 1.49 -2.77
C LEU A 75 -20.10 1.55 -4.28
N SER A 76 -18.86 1.32 -4.68
CA SER A 76 -18.43 1.22 -6.08
C SER A 76 -19.32 0.23 -6.87
N ASP A 77 -19.34 0.41 -8.18
CA ASP A 77 -19.88 -0.57 -9.12
C ASP A 77 -18.74 -1.32 -9.80
N PHE A 78 -18.70 -2.65 -9.64
CA PHE A 78 -17.67 -3.54 -10.21
C PHE A 78 -18.20 -4.37 -11.37
N SER A 79 -19.36 -4.03 -11.95
CA SER A 79 -19.87 -4.70 -13.14
C SER A 79 -18.93 -4.56 -14.33
N LEU A 80 -19.08 -5.47 -15.32
CA LEU A 80 -18.33 -5.39 -16.58
C LEU A 80 -18.57 -4.03 -17.29
N THR A 81 -19.79 -3.51 -17.25
CA THR A 81 -20.12 -2.20 -17.82
C THR A 81 -19.36 -1.09 -17.09
N ALA A 82 -19.40 -1.07 -15.76
CA ALA A 82 -18.70 -0.07 -14.96
C ALA A 82 -17.17 -0.15 -15.15
N ASN A 83 -16.63 -1.36 -15.33
CA ASN A 83 -15.21 -1.55 -15.63
C ASN A 83 -14.84 -0.96 -17.01
N ALA A 84 -15.65 -1.24 -18.04
CA ALA A 84 -15.45 -0.67 -19.38
C ALA A 84 -15.56 0.87 -19.38
N GLU A 85 -16.54 1.43 -18.70
CA GLU A 85 -16.66 2.86 -18.48
C GLU A 85 -15.44 3.44 -17.76
N SER A 86 -14.91 2.77 -16.74
CA SER A 86 -13.73 3.18 -16.01
C SER A 86 -12.51 3.31 -16.93
N LYS A 87 -12.30 2.32 -17.79
CA LYS A 87 -11.24 2.36 -18.82
C LYS A 87 -11.42 3.54 -19.77
N ALA A 88 -12.64 3.76 -20.27
CA ALA A 88 -12.94 4.84 -21.20
C ALA A 88 -12.68 6.22 -20.61
N ILE A 89 -12.95 6.42 -19.33
CA ILE A 89 -12.77 7.70 -18.65
C ILE A 89 -11.32 7.96 -18.33
N ASN A 90 -10.59 6.93 -17.88
CA ASN A 90 -9.15 7.09 -17.74
C ASN A 90 -8.52 7.57 -19.05
N ALA A 91 -8.88 6.96 -20.18
CA ALA A 91 -8.44 7.38 -21.51
C ALA A 91 -8.87 8.82 -21.84
N GLY A 92 -10.11 9.20 -21.52
CA GLY A 92 -10.63 10.54 -21.73
C GLY A 92 -9.91 11.58 -20.86
N GLN A 93 -9.68 11.30 -19.59
CA GLN A 93 -8.93 12.18 -18.69
C GLN A 93 -7.48 12.38 -19.14
N LEU A 94 -6.83 11.30 -19.60
CA LEU A 94 -5.48 11.38 -20.17
C LEU A 94 -5.44 12.26 -21.42
N ALA A 95 -6.37 12.04 -22.35
CA ALA A 95 -6.49 12.84 -23.57
C ALA A 95 -6.76 14.31 -23.24
N GLU A 96 -7.66 14.61 -22.30
CA GLU A 96 -7.96 15.97 -21.85
C GLU A 96 -6.73 16.64 -21.21
N LEU A 97 -6.02 15.94 -20.30
CA LEU A 97 -4.82 16.47 -19.65
C LEU A 97 -3.74 16.80 -20.68
N ARG A 98 -3.55 15.97 -21.69
CA ARG A 98 -2.58 16.15 -22.77
C ARG A 98 -2.92 17.30 -23.74
N THR A 99 -4.09 17.93 -23.62
CA THR A 99 -4.39 19.17 -24.36
C THR A 99 -3.66 20.40 -23.80
N LEU A 100 -3.16 20.33 -22.58
CA LEU A 100 -2.40 21.41 -21.95
C LEU A 100 -0.99 21.51 -22.53
N ASP A 101 -0.50 22.73 -22.72
CA ASP A 101 0.91 22.94 -23.04
C ASP A 101 1.79 22.77 -21.80
N ARG A 102 2.32 21.54 -21.63
CA ARG A 102 3.21 21.19 -20.52
C ARG A 102 4.41 22.13 -20.35
N LYS A 103 4.88 22.78 -21.41
CA LYS A 103 6.03 23.69 -21.37
C LYS A 103 5.72 25.01 -20.66
N GLN A 104 4.46 25.38 -20.54
CA GLN A 104 4.02 26.56 -19.79
C GLN A 104 3.84 26.29 -18.29
N LEU A 105 3.99 25.03 -17.86
CA LEU A 105 3.95 24.64 -16.45
C LEU A 105 5.37 24.55 -15.89
N SER A 106 5.58 25.11 -14.70
CA SER A 106 6.88 25.11 -14.01
C SER A 106 6.73 24.81 -12.51
N GLY A 107 7.83 24.46 -11.84
CA GLY A 107 7.82 24.16 -10.40
C GLY A 107 6.78 23.09 -10.04
N MET A 108 5.98 23.33 -9.01
CA MET A 108 4.98 22.37 -8.54
C MET A 108 3.84 22.12 -9.54
N ASP A 109 3.49 23.11 -10.40
CA ASP A 109 2.48 22.85 -11.44
C ASP A 109 2.96 21.80 -12.43
N ALA A 110 4.23 21.86 -12.80
CA ALA A 110 4.87 20.87 -13.65
C ALA A 110 4.91 19.47 -12.99
N VAL A 111 5.26 19.40 -11.71
CA VAL A 111 5.27 18.16 -10.92
C VAL A 111 3.85 17.57 -10.79
N ASN A 112 2.85 18.40 -10.58
CA ASN A 112 1.45 18.00 -10.50
C ASN A 112 0.95 17.41 -11.82
N TYR A 113 1.25 18.08 -12.95
CA TYR A 113 0.92 17.57 -14.28
C TYR A 113 1.57 16.20 -14.53
N ASP A 114 2.89 16.11 -14.38
CA ASP A 114 3.65 14.91 -14.70
C ASP A 114 3.25 13.71 -13.83
N THR A 115 2.85 13.97 -12.58
CA THR A 115 2.40 12.93 -11.65
C THR A 115 1.04 12.37 -12.04
N VAL A 116 0.09 13.23 -12.39
CA VAL A 116 -1.24 12.80 -12.80
C VAL A 116 -1.19 12.17 -14.19
N GLU A 117 -0.40 12.73 -15.11
CA GLU A 117 -0.19 12.19 -16.45
C GLU A 117 0.39 10.78 -16.41
N PHE A 118 1.44 10.53 -15.60
CA PHE A 118 2.01 9.21 -15.43
C PHE A 118 0.98 8.20 -14.94
N THR A 119 0.15 8.59 -13.97
CA THR A 119 -0.87 7.69 -13.40
C THR A 119 -1.90 7.29 -14.44
N LEU A 120 -2.41 8.27 -15.17
CA LEU A 120 -3.40 8.04 -16.23
C LEU A 120 -2.81 7.24 -17.39
N ASP A 121 -1.56 7.51 -17.77
CA ASP A 121 -0.87 6.85 -18.87
C ASP A 121 -0.61 5.36 -18.60
N VAL A 122 -0.08 5.01 -17.43
CA VAL A 122 0.18 3.60 -17.10
C VAL A 122 -1.10 2.79 -16.94
N GLN A 123 -2.16 3.41 -16.43
CA GLN A 123 -3.49 2.79 -16.35
C GLN A 123 -4.11 2.60 -17.74
N ASP A 124 -3.97 3.59 -18.63
CA ASP A 124 -4.44 3.50 -20.02
C ASP A 124 -3.67 2.45 -20.81
N GLU A 125 -2.33 2.38 -20.64
CA GLU A 125 -1.52 1.33 -21.27
C GLU A 125 -2.04 -0.07 -20.92
N GLY A 126 -2.24 -0.35 -19.62
CA GLY A 126 -2.77 -1.63 -19.17
C GLY A 126 -4.20 -1.89 -19.64
N SER A 127 -5.07 -0.88 -19.57
CA SER A 127 -6.48 -0.99 -19.97
C SER A 127 -6.68 -1.25 -21.46
N ARG A 128 -5.78 -0.72 -22.32
CA ARG A 128 -5.82 -1.01 -23.77
C ARG A 128 -5.29 -2.39 -24.12
N LYS A 129 -4.30 -2.88 -23.37
CA LYS A 129 -3.65 -4.17 -23.65
C LYS A 129 -4.42 -5.34 -23.06
N PHE A 130 -4.95 -5.22 -21.85
CA PHE A 130 -5.53 -6.33 -21.12
C PHE A 130 -7.04 -6.15 -20.95
N GLN A 131 -7.80 -7.16 -21.44
CA GLN A 131 -9.26 -7.15 -21.36
C GLN A 131 -9.78 -7.85 -20.08
N TYR A 132 -8.89 -8.21 -19.16
CA TYR A 132 -9.15 -8.87 -17.89
C TYR A 132 -8.62 -8.04 -16.71
N GLY A 133 -8.99 -8.43 -15.50
CA GLY A 133 -8.66 -7.67 -14.29
C GLY A 133 -9.44 -6.36 -14.21
N GLY A 134 -8.82 -5.34 -13.67
CA GLY A 134 -9.41 -4.00 -13.55
C GLY A 134 -8.86 -2.99 -14.55
N VAL A 135 -8.76 -1.73 -14.10
CA VAL A 135 -8.04 -0.66 -14.80
C VAL A 135 -6.54 -0.82 -14.58
N GLY A 136 -5.75 -0.74 -15.65
CA GLY A 136 -4.31 -0.92 -15.58
C GLY A 136 -3.88 -2.39 -15.55
N ALA A 137 -2.77 -2.69 -14.87
CA ALA A 137 -2.19 -4.03 -14.74
C ALA A 137 -1.74 -4.34 -13.30
N GLY A 138 -2.49 -3.90 -12.29
CA GLY A 138 -2.08 -4.05 -10.89
C GLY A 138 -2.34 -5.43 -10.30
N ALA A 139 -3.46 -6.07 -10.65
CA ALA A 139 -3.85 -7.39 -10.18
C ALA A 139 -4.60 -8.14 -11.29
N PRO A 140 -4.11 -9.31 -11.73
CA PRO A 140 -4.75 -10.04 -12.81
C PRO A 140 -6.03 -10.78 -12.37
N TYR A 141 -6.20 -11.02 -11.07
CA TYR A 141 -7.31 -11.78 -10.51
C TYR A 141 -8.21 -10.89 -9.68
N VAL A 142 -9.49 -10.78 -10.06
CA VAL A 142 -10.49 -9.96 -9.35
C VAL A 142 -10.74 -10.50 -7.95
N VAL A 143 -10.81 -11.83 -7.80
CA VAL A 143 -11.00 -12.49 -6.51
C VAL A 143 -9.80 -13.39 -6.21
N SER A 144 -9.13 -13.10 -5.11
CA SER A 144 -7.99 -13.88 -4.59
C SER A 144 -7.94 -13.76 -3.06
N GLN A 145 -6.95 -14.38 -2.42
CA GLN A 145 -6.73 -14.22 -0.98
C GLN A 145 -6.41 -12.76 -0.54
N LEU A 146 -6.17 -11.84 -1.47
CA LEU A 146 -5.82 -10.44 -1.19
C LEU A 146 -6.68 -9.42 -1.95
N THR A 147 -7.48 -9.88 -2.89
CA THR A 147 -8.35 -9.03 -3.72
C THR A 147 -9.79 -9.48 -3.60
N GLY A 148 -10.71 -8.58 -3.93
CA GLY A 148 -12.15 -8.81 -3.87
C GLY A 148 -12.82 -8.14 -2.67
N ALA A 149 -14.09 -7.81 -2.86
CA ALA A 149 -14.90 -7.09 -1.88
C ALA A 149 -15.03 -7.87 -0.55
N TYR A 150 -15.04 -9.21 -0.61
CA TYR A 150 -15.12 -10.03 0.61
C TYR A 150 -13.95 -9.80 1.58
N GLN A 151 -12.79 -9.42 1.06
CA GLN A 151 -11.61 -9.07 1.85
C GLN A 151 -11.68 -7.65 2.42
N GLN A 152 -12.16 -6.71 1.61
CA GLN A 152 -11.99 -5.28 1.88
C GLN A 152 -13.17 -4.68 2.64
N MET A 153 -14.39 -5.04 2.28
CA MET A 153 -15.58 -4.36 2.80
C MET A 153 -15.85 -4.59 4.28
N PRO A 154 -15.63 -5.79 4.86
CA PRO A 154 -15.80 -5.96 6.30
C PRO A 154 -14.90 -5.04 7.14
N ASP A 155 -13.62 -4.92 6.77
CA ASP A 155 -12.67 -4.03 7.44
C ASP A 155 -12.99 -2.56 7.20
N PHE A 156 -13.31 -2.18 5.97
CA PHE A 156 -13.72 -0.82 5.62
C PHE A 156 -14.93 -0.37 6.44
N LEU A 157 -15.95 -1.21 6.55
CA LEU A 157 -17.16 -0.91 7.31
C LEU A 157 -16.88 -0.80 8.81
N ASP A 158 -16.01 -1.62 9.38
CA ASP A 158 -15.67 -1.55 10.81
C ASP A 158 -14.76 -0.37 11.14
N THR A 159 -13.76 -0.07 10.31
CA THR A 159 -12.67 0.85 10.67
C THR A 159 -12.80 2.25 10.08
N GLN A 160 -13.48 2.41 8.94
CA GLN A 160 -13.52 3.68 8.20
C GLN A 160 -14.92 4.30 8.12
N HIS A 161 -15.98 3.49 8.04
CA HIS A 161 -17.35 4.02 8.07
C HIS A 161 -17.67 4.50 9.50
N VAL A 162 -17.82 5.81 9.67
CA VAL A 162 -18.10 6.42 10.99
C VAL A 162 -19.60 6.26 11.33
N ILE A 163 -19.90 5.86 12.60
CA ILE A 163 -21.27 5.80 13.13
C ILE A 163 -21.35 6.70 14.38
N GLU A 164 -21.94 7.88 14.22
CA GLU A 164 -22.18 8.85 15.29
C GLU A 164 -23.68 9.13 15.49
N ALA A 165 -24.50 8.90 14.47
CA ALA A 165 -25.94 9.17 14.47
C ALA A 165 -26.71 8.08 13.74
N LYS A 166 -28.05 8.10 13.87
CA LYS A 166 -28.94 7.14 13.19
C LYS A 166 -28.72 7.10 11.67
N GLY A 167 -28.55 8.25 11.03
CA GLY A 167 -28.30 8.31 9.58
C GLY A 167 -27.01 7.60 9.15
N ASP A 168 -25.97 7.58 10.01
CA ASP A 168 -24.74 6.85 9.72
C ASP A 168 -24.96 5.33 9.81
N ALA A 169 -25.78 4.88 10.78
CA ALA A 169 -26.16 3.47 10.89
C ALA A 169 -27.06 3.03 9.72
N ASP A 170 -28.01 3.88 9.27
CA ASP A 170 -28.80 3.63 8.07
C ASP A 170 -27.91 3.53 6.82
N ALA A 171 -26.91 4.40 6.69
CA ALA A 171 -25.92 4.37 5.61
C ALA A 171 -25.05 3.09 5.66
N TYR A 172 -24.68 2.64 6.85
CA TYR A 172 -23.98 1.38 7.03
C TYR A 172 -24.81 0.19 6.50
N MET A 173 -26.11 0.16 6.82
CA MET A 173 -27.03 -0.87 6.31
C MET A 173 -27.13 -0.84 4.80
N ALA A 174 -27.24 0.35 4.19
CA ALA A 174 -27.25 0.49 2.73
C ALA A 174 -25.97 -0.08 2.08
N ARG A 175 -24.81 0.17 2.68
CA ARG A 175 -23.53 -0.40 2.23
C ARG A 175 -23.45 -1.91 2.43
N MET A 176 -24.02 -2.47 3.50
CA MET A 176 -24.12 -3.93 3.66
C MET A 176 -24.97 -4.56 2.53
N GLU A 177 -26.03 -3.90 2.10
CA GLU A 177 -26.83 -4.37 0.96
C GLU A 177 -26.05 -4.27 -0.36
N ALA A 178 -25.38 -3.13 -0.59
CA ALA A 178 -24.53 -2.92 -1.76
C ALA A 178 -23.36 -3.91 -1.81
N PHE A 179 -22.85 -4.36 -0.67
CA PHE A 179 -21.78 -5.37 -0.61
C PHE A 179 -22.21 -6.71 -1.22
N ALA A 180 -23.45 -7.16 -1.00
CA ALA A 180 -23.95 -8.37 -1.67
C ALA A 180 -23.95 -8.23 -3.20
N ARG A 181 -24.31 -7.04 -3.72
CA ARG A 181 -24.23 -6.72 -5.17
C ARG A 181 -22.79 -6.79 -5.67
N LEU A 182 -21.82 -6.20 -4.94
CA LEU A 182 -20.40 -6.23 -5.31
C LEU A 182 -19.88 -7.65 -5.48
N LEU A 183 -20.19 -8.56 -4.55
CA LEU A 183 -19.77 -9.96 -4.60
C LEU A 183 -20.29 -10.65 -5.89
N ASP A 184 -21.52 -10.39 -6.28
CA ASP A 184 -22.11 -10.95 -7.49
C ASP A 184 -21.47 -10.36 -8.77
N GLN A 185 -21.19 -9.05 -8.79
CA GLN A 185 -20.52 -8.37 -9.88
C GLN A 185 -19.10 -8.89 -10.06
N GLU A 186 -18.32 -9.05 -8.98
CA GLU A 186 -17.00 -9.64 -9.04
C GLU A 186 -17.03 -11.10 -9.53
N ALA A 187 -18.03 -11.87 -9.14
CA ALA A 187 -18.21 -13.22 -9.65
C ALA A 187 -18.51 -13.24 -11.17
N GLU A 188 -19.22 -12.24 -11.70
CA GLU A 188 -19.46 -12.07 -13.14
C GLU A 188 -18.15 -11.72 -13.87
N VAL A 189 -17.39 -10.75 -13.36
CA VAL A 189 -16.07 -10.37 -13.92
C VAL A 189 -15.12 -11.56 -13.88
N ALA A 190 -15.07 -12.32 -12.79
CA ALA A 190 -14.23 -13.50 -12.70
C ALA A 190 -14.60 -14.58 -13.75
N ARG A 191 -15.90 -14.80 -14.02
CA ARG A 191 -16.33 -15.70 -15.11
C ARG A 191 -15.90 -15.20 -16.49
N HIS A 192 -16.04 -13.90 -16.73
CA HIS A 192 -15.56 -13.25 -17.95
C HIS A 192 -14.06 -13.47 -18.13
N ASP A 193 -13.27 -13.20 -17.11
CA ASP A 193 -11.81 -13.32 -17.16
C ASP A 193 -11.36 -14.77 -17.37
N VAL A 194 -12.05 -15.74 -16.75
CA VAL A 194 -11.83 -17.19 -16.98
C VAL A 194 -12.12 -17.58 -18.43
N ALA A 195 -13.14 -17.01 -19.05
CA ALA A 195 -13.44 -17.25 -20.47
C ALA A 195 -12.34 -16.71 -21.39
N LEU A 196 -11.58 -15.71 -20.94
CA LEU A 196 -10.38 -15.19 -21.62
C LEU A 196 -9.10 -15.99 -21.29
N GLY A 197 -9.17 -17.05 -20.48
CA GLY A 197 -8.02 -17.86 -20.09
C GLY A 197 -7.31 -17.39 -18.81
N VAL A 198 -7.91 -16.47 -18.04
CA VAL A 198 -7.33 -15.93 -16.82
C VAL A 198 -7.95 -16.61 -15.60
N THR A 199 -7.29 -17.68 -15.15
CA THR A 199 -7.70 -18.44 -13.95
C THR A 199 -6.61 -18.27 -12.88
N PRO A 200 -6.94 -17.97 -11.61
CA PRO A 200 -5.96 -17.95 -10.53
C PRO A 200 -5.26 -19.32 -10.38
N PRO A 201 -4.00 -19.36 -9.90
CA PRO A 201 -3.37 -20.61 -9.51
C PRO A 201 -4.16 -21.36 -8.46
N ASP A 202 -3.96 -22.67 -8.39
CA ASP A 202 -4.70 -23.56 -7.48
C ASP A 202 -4.56 -23.16 -5.99
N PHE A 203 -3.36 -22.83 -5.54
CA PHE A 203 -3.09 -22.38 -4.17
C PHE A 203 -3.73 -21.02 -3.85
N VAL A 204 -3.90 -20.13 -4.84
CA VAL A 204 -4.62 -18.87 -4.69
C VAL A 204 -6.11 -19.14 -4.47
N LEU A 205 -6.70 -20.03 -5.26
CA LEU A 205 -8.09 -20.45 -5.09
C LEU A 205 -8.31 -21.12 -3.73
N ASP A 206 -7.41 -22.02 -3.31
CA ASP A 206 -7.53 -22.73 -2.02
C ASP A 206 -7.53 -21.75 -0.85
N LYS A 207 -6.67 -20.73 -0.87
CA LYS A 207 -6.65 -19.70 0.18
C LYS A 207 -7.90 -18.82 0.16
N ALA A 208 -8.32 -18.35 -1.01
CA ALA A 208 -9.55 -17.55 -1.13
C ALA A 208 -10.78 -18.34 -0.67
N LEU A 209 -10.87 -19.63 -1.05
CA LEU A 209 -11.94 -20.52 -0.58
C LEU A 209 -11.92 -20.73 0.92
N THR A 210 -10.74 -20.89 1.52
CA THR A 210 -10.60 -21.03 2.98
C THR A 210 -11.14 -19.78 3.69
N GLN A 211 -10.83 -18.60 3.20
CA GLN A 211 -11.31 -17.33 3.76
C GLN A 211 -12.82 -17.16 3.56
N LEU A 212 -13.36 -17.42 2.37
CA LEU A 212 -14.80 -17.36 2.10
C LEU A 212 -15.59 -18.34 2.98
N LYS A 213 -15.08 -19.57 3.15
CA LYS A 213 -15.68 -20.57 4.04
C LYS A 213 -15.68 -20.11 5.50
N SER A 214 -14.64 -19.40 5.95
CA SER A 214 -14.61 -18.80 7.27
C SER A 214 -15.71 -17.74 7.46
N PHE A 215 -15.95 -16.89 6.44
CA PHE A 215 -17.08 -15.95 6.48
C PHE A 215 -18.44 -16.65 6.50
N LEU A 216 -18.60 -17.71 5.70
CA LEU A 216 -19.83 -18.50 5.64
C LEU A 216 -20.13 -19.30 6.93
N ALA A 217 -19.12 -19.56 7.75
CA ALA A 217 -19.27 -20.26 9.03
C ALA A 217 -19.89 -19.39 10.14
N TYR A 218 -19.87 -18.05 9.99
CA TYR A 218 -20.51 -17.19 10.97
C TYR A 218 -22.03 -17.34 10.96
N THR A 219 -22.61 -17.39 12.15
CA THR A 219 -24.04 -17.13 12.34
C THR A 219 -24.32 -15.63 12.09
N PRO A 220 -25.52 -15.22 11.66
CA PRO A 220 -25.81 -13.84 11.34
C PRO A 220 -25.43 -12.84 12.45
N ASP A 221 -25.73 -13.15 13.71
CA ASP A 221 -25.42 -12.35 14.90
C ASP A 221 -23.91 -12.16 15.14
N LYS A 222 -23.06 -13.07 14.64
CA LYS A 222 -21.61 -13.07 14.81
C LYS A 222 -20.85 -12.63 13.56
N ALA A 223 -21.55 -12.40 12.46
CA ALA A 223 -20.92 -11.91 11.25
C ALA A 223 -20.20 -10.56 11.52
N PRO A 224 -18.93 -10.38 11.11
CA PRO A 224 -18.12 -9.21 11.50
C PRO A 224 -18.81 -7.87 11.28
N MET A 225 -19.47 -7.68 10.14
CA MET A 225 -20.19 -6.43 9.85
C MET A 225 -21.42 -6.24 10.71
N VAL A 226 -22.15 -7.29 11.05
CA VAL A 226 -23.30 -7.22 11.97
C VAL A 226 -22.82 -6.88 13.37
N ALA A 227 -21.83 -7.61 13.87
CA ALA A 227 -21.25 -7.39 15.19
C ALA A 227 -20.67 -5.96 15.34
N SER A 228 -20.04 -5.43 14.28
CA SER A 228 -19.54 -4.05 14.25
C SER A 228 -20.67 -3.02 14.39
N LEU A 229 -21.71 -3.15 13.58
CA LEU A 229 -22.86 -2.25 13.66
C LEU A 229 -23.50 -2.26 15.05
N LEU A 230 -23.79 -3.47 15.59
CA LEU A 230 -24.45 -3.61 16.88
C LEU A 230 -23.62 -3.05 18.04
N ARG A 231 -22.33 -3.33 18.04
CA ARG A 231 -21.39 -2.78 19.03
C ARG A 231 -21.41 -1.26 19.03
N ARG A 232 -21.25 -0.66 17.84
CA ARG A 232 -21.08 0.79 17.69
C ARG A 232 -22.37 1.57 17.90
N THR A 233 -23.52 1.06 17.46
CA THR A 233 -24.83 1.67 17.74
C THR A 233 -25.16 1.61 19.23
N LYS A 234 -24.80 0.50 19.94
CA LYS A 234 -24.93 0.39 21.38
C LYS A 234 -24.03 1.38 22.12
N GLU A 235 -22.75 1.46 21.76
CA GLU A 235 -21.77 2.40 22.36
C GLU A 235 -22.23 3.87 22.24
N LYS A 236 -22.89 4.22 21.16
CA LYS A 236 -23.39 5.59 20.88
C LYS A 236 -24.86 5.79 21.31
N ASN A 237 -25.50 4.80 21.90
CA ASN A 237 -26.92 4.85 22.29
C ASN A 237 -27.86 5.21 21.13
N ILE A 238 -27.58 4.71 19.91
CA ILE A 238 -28.39 4.95 18.71
C ILE A 238 -29.57 3.99 18.69
N ALA A 239 -30.76 4.52 18.90
CA ALA A 239 -32.01 3.75 18.90
C ALA A 239 -32.35 3.19 17.51
N GLY A 240 -32.79 1.94 17.46
CA GLY A 240 -33.23 1.24 16.24
C GLY A 240 -33.25 -0.26 16.42
N ASP A 241 -33.95 -0.97 15.54
CA ASP A 241 -33.98 -2.45 15.51
C ASP A 241 -32.81 -2.97 14.64
N TRP A 242 -31.60 -2.59 15.02
CA TRP A 242 -30.40 -2.86 14.24
C TRP A 242 -30.07 -4.35 14.16
N ALA A 243 -30.37 -5.11 15.21
CA ALA A 243 -30.09 -6.54 15.26
C ALA A 243 -30.93 -7.29 14.21
N ALA A 244 -32.26 -7.20 14.29
CA ALA A 244 -33.14 -7.91 13.36
C ALA A 244 -32.89 -7.49 11.90
N GLN A 245 -32.67 -6.20 11.65
CA GLN A 245 -32.42 -5.68 10.30
C GLN A 245 -31.08 -6.18 9.73
N ALA A 246 -29.98 -6.07 10.50
CA ALA A 246 -28.65 -6.45 10.02
C ALA A 246 -28.50 -7.97 9.90
N GLU A 247 -29.01 -8.72 10.84
CA GLU A 247 -29.02 -10.20 10.80
C GLU A 247 -29.84 -10.72 9.62
N GLY A 248 -31.04 -10.14 9.40
CA GLY A 248 -31.89 -10.46 8.25
C GLY A 248 -31.20 -10.15 6.94
N LEU A 249 -30.64 -8.95 6.79
CA LEU A 249 -29.91 -8.54 5.58
C LEU A 249 -28.70 -9.45 5.30
N TYR A 250 -27.94 -9.77 6.35
CA TYR A 250 -26.81 -10.69 6.21
C TYR A 250 -27.26 -12.10 5.76
N ALA A 251 -28.29 -12.65 6.41
CA ALA A 251 -28.79 -13.98 6.11
C ALA A 251 -29.41 -14.10 4.72
N GLU A 252 -30.18 -13.08 4.29
CA GLU A 252 -30.97 -13.13 3.07
C GLU A 252 -30.18 -12.65 1.82
N LYS A 253 -29.21 -11.74 1.97
CA LYS A 253 -28.50 -11.13 0.84
C LYS A 253 -26.98 -11.42 0.86
N VAL A 254 -26.29 -11.05 1.94
CA VAL A 254 -24.80 -11.11 1.97
C VAL A 254 -24.31 -12.56 1.97
N ARG A 255 -24.81 -13.41 2.87
CA ARG A 255 -24.38 -14.81 2.97
C ARG A 255 -24.63 -15.61 1.69
N PRO A 256 -25.80 -15.48 1.02
CA PRO A 256 -26.02 -16.14 -0.28
C PRO A 256 -25.08 -15.64 -1.38
N ALA A 257 -24.71 -14.33 -1.41
CA ALA A 257 -23.75 -13.81 -2.37
C ALA A 257 -22.34 -14.36 -2.13
N LEU A 258 -21.89 -14.42 -0.86
CA LEU A 258 -20.63 -15.10 -0.49
C LEU A 258 -20.62 -16.57 -0.91
N ALA A 259 -21.76 -17.27 -0.73
CA ALA A 259 -21.88 -18.69 -1.13
C ALA A 259 -21.79 -18.87 -2.66
N ARG A 260 -22.40 -17.97 -3.45
CA ARG A 260 -22.27 -17.98 -4.91
C ARG A 260 -20.84 -17.72 -5.37
N GLN A 261 -20.14 -16.79 -4.74
CA GLN A 261 -18.73 -16.50 -5.04
C GLN A 261 -17.85 -17.71 -4.68
N ALA A 262 -18.05 -18.32 -3.51
CA ALA A 262 -17.35 -19.54 -3.12
C ALA A 262 -17.61 -20.71 -4.10
N ALA A 263 -18.86 -20.95 -4.48
CA ALA A 263 -19.23 -21.99 -5.45
C ALA A 263 -18.58 -21.77 -6.81
N LEU A 264 -18.44 -20.52 -7.27
CA LEU A 264 -17.69 -20.20 -8.47
C LEU A 264 -16.23 -20.65 -8.33
N LEU A 265 -15.53 -20.23 -7.28
CA LEU A 265 -14.12 -20.59 -7.08
C LEU A 265 -13.93 -22.11 -6.94
N GLU A 266 -14.84 -22.81 -6.25
CA GLU A 266 -14.85 -24.28 -6.19
C GLU A 266 -14.97 -24.93 -7.57
N SER A 267 -15.78 -24.37 -8.45
CA SER A 267 -15.93 -24.87 -9.83
C SER A 267 -14.70 -24.66 -10.71
N LEU A 268 -13.87 -23.68 -10.38
CA LEU A 268 -12.62 -23.38 -11.08
C LEU A 268 -11.45 -24.24 -10.59
N ARG A 269 -11.46 -24.64 -9.32
CA ARG A 269 -10.33 -25.34 -8.66
C ARG A 269 -9.83 -26.58 -9.44
N PRO A 270 -10.69 -27.48 -9.98
CA PRO A 270 -10.23 -28.67 -10.71
C PRO A 270 -9.51 -28.36 -12.03
N LYS A 271 -9.68 -27.15 -12.57
CA LYS A 271 -9.08 -26.68 -13.83
C LYS A 271 -7.88 -25.75 -13.62
N ALA A 272 -7.64 -25.36 -12.37
CA ALA A 272 -6.54 -24.46 -12.02
C ALA A 272 -5.19 -25.17 -12.14
N VAL A 273 -4.19 -24.44 -12.58
CA VAL A 273 -2.81 -24.92 -12.67
C VAL A 273 -1.99 -24.42 -11.50
N HIS A 274 -0.85 -25.05 -11.23
CA HIS A 274 0.04 -24.70 -10.13
C HIS A 274 1.08 -23.62 -10.50
N ASP A 275 1.17 -23.25 -11.79
CA ASP A 275 2.11 -22.24 -12.24
C ASP A 275 1.84 -20.87 -11.61
N ALA A 276 2.83 -20.31 -10.94
CA ALA A 276 2.72 -19.10 -10.15
C ALA A 276 2.77 -17.79 -10.97
N GLY A 277 3.51 -17.82 -12.10
CA GLY A 277 3.82 -16.63 -12.87
C GLY A 277 2.70 -16.19 -13.80
N VAL A 278 2.58 -14.87 -14.02
CA VAL A 278 1.61 -14.31 -14.98
C VAL A 278 1.99 -14.54 -16.44
N TRP A 279 3.21 -14.99 -16.73
CA TRP A 279 3.66 -15.36 -18.08
C TRP A 279 2.74 -16.38 -18.77
N ARG A 280 1.97 -17.16 -18.01
CA ARG A 280 0.98 -18.14 -18.51
C ARG A 280 -0.35 -17.53 -18.94
N LEU A 281 -0.62 -16.28 -18.58
CA LEU A 281 -1.84 -15.56 -18.93
C LEU A 281 -1.73 -14.98 -20.35
N PRO A 282 -2.85 -14.64 -21.01
CA PRO A 282 -2.81 -13.91 -22.26
C PRO A 282 -1.95 -12.64 -22.14
N ASP A 283 -0.99 -12.47 -23.05
CA ASP A 283 0.00 -11.36 -23.03
C ASP A 283 0.74 -11.20 -21.70
N GLY A 284 0.97 -12.29 -20.97
CA GLY A 284 1.43 -12.29 -19.58
C GLY A 284 2.83 -11.72 -19.38
N GLU A 285 3.75 -11.84 -20.35
CA GLU A 285 5.07 -11.19 -20.28
C GLU A 285 4.93 -9.66 -20.35
N ASP A 286 4.05 -9.17 -21.21
CA ASP A 286 3.74 -7.74 -21.32
C ASP A 286 2.94 -7.25 -20.10
N TYR A 287 2.06 -8.11 -19.55
CA TYR A 287 1.35 -7.83 -18.30
C TYR A 287 2.35 -7.56 -17.16
N TYR A 288 3.34 -8.44 -16.97
CA TYR A 288 4.35 -8.25 -15.93
C TYR A 288 5.17 -6.96 -16.13
N ARG A 289 5.55 -6.65 -17.37
CA ARG A 289 6.26 -5.41 -17.70
C ARG A 289 5.43 -4.17 -17.33
N VAL A 290 4.14 -4.15 -17.67
CA VAL A 290 3.27 -3.00 -17.33
C VAL A 290 3.00 -2.93 -15.83
N SER A 291 2.80 -4.07 -15.15
CA SER A 291 2.67 -4.15 -13.69
C SER A 291 3.92 -3.61 -12.98
N LEU A 292 5.10 -4.03 -13.46
CA LEU A 292 6.37 -3.55 -12.92
C LEU A 292 6.49 -2.03 -13.06
N ARG A 293 6.16 -1.46 -14.23
CA ARG A 293 6.12 -0.01 -14.48
C ARG A 293 5.12 0.67 -13.54
N GLN A 294 3.94 0.09 -13.35
CA GLN A 294 2.88 0.65 -12.50
C GLN A 294 3.29 0.74 -11.04
N TYR A 295 3.93 -0.29 -10.51
CA TYR A 295 4.29 -0.34 -9.09
C TYR A 295 5.63 0.33 -8.77
N THR A 296 6.64 0.13 -9.61
CA THR A 296 7.95 0.78 -9.41
C THR A 296 7.95 2.23 -9.84
N THR A 297 7.12 2.60 -10.82
CA THR A 297 7.12 3.92 -11.47
C THR A 297 8.48 4.32 -12.06
N ALA A 298 9.31 3.33 -12.36
CA ALA A 298 10.64 3.45 -12.94
C ALA A 298 10.68 2.85 -14.36
N ASN A 299 11.64 3.29 -15.15
CA ASN A 299 11.95 2.68 -16.44
C ASN A 299 12.98 1.56 -16.21
N ILE A 300 12.51 0.39 -15.78
CA ILE A 300 13.34 -0.77 -15.48
C ILE A 300 12.73 -2.03 -16.08
N THR A 301 13.55 -2.88 -16.64
CA THR A 301 13.14 -4.16 -17.24
C THR A 301 13.11 -5.28 -16.20
N PRO A 302 12.34 -6.37 -16.45
CA PRO A 302 12.36 -7.54 -15.58
C PRO A 302 13.75 -8.17 -15.41
N ASP A 303 14.57 -8.18 -16.46
CA ASP A 303 15.95 -8.68 -16.41
C ASP A 303 16.85 -7.85 -15.51
N GLU A 304 16.75 -6.52 -15.61
CA GLU A 304 17.51 -5.60 -14.75
C GLU A 304 17.09 -5.74 -13.27
N VAL A 305 15.80 -5.90 -13.00
CA VAL A 305 15.29 -6.15 -11.64
C VAL A 305 15.87 -7.45 -11.08
N HIS A 306 15.85 -8.52 -11.87
CA HIS A 306 16.38 -9.82 -11.46
C HIS A 306 17.89 -9.76 -11.16
N ALA A 307 18.67 -9.19 -12.07
CA ALA A 307 20.12 -9.03 -11.92
C ALA A 307 20.48 -8.17 -10.71
N MET A 308 19.78 -7.04 -10.53
CA MET A 308 19.91 -6.18 -9.36
C MET A 308 19.63 -6.94 -8.06
N GLY A 309 18.56 -7.74 -8.04
CA GLY A 309 18.22 -8.55 -6.87
C GLY A 309 19.32 -9.54 -6.49
N LEU A 310 19.85 -10.28 -7.46
CA LEU A 310 20.94 -11.24 -7.24
C LEU A 310 22.19 -10.58 -6.68
N GLU A 311 22.61 -9.44 -7.23
CA GLU A 311 23.78 -8.70 -6.76
C GLU A 311 23.59 -8.16 -5.34
N LEU A 312 22.40 -7.63 -5.04
CA LEU A 312 22.07 -7.13 -3.70
C LEU A 312 22.03 -8.25 -2.66
N VAL A 313 21.44 -9.40 -2.97
CA VAL A 313 21.43 -10.56 -2.06
C VAL A 313 22.84 -11.00 -1.73
N LYS A 314 23.71 -11.08 -2.74
CA LYS A 314 25.12 -11.40 -2.56
C LYS A 314 25.85 -10.38 -1.67
N SER A 315 25.69 -9.10 -1.98
CA SER A 315 26.35 -7.99 -1.26
C SER A 315 25.88 -7.88 0.19
N LEU A 316 24.57 -7.91 0.42
CA LEU A 316 23.97 -7.84 1.76
C LEU A 316 24.29 -9.10 2.58
N GLY A 317 24.31 -10.27 1.94
CA GLY A 317 24.73 -11.52 2.57
C GLY A 317 26.17 -11.47 3.09
N ALA A 318 27.09 -10.86 2.33
CA ALA A 318 28.47 -10.65 2.78
C ALA A 318 28.55 -9.68 3.98
N GLN A 319 27.75 -8.60 3.97
CA GLN A 319 27.67 -7.67 5.11
C GLN A 319 27.09 -8.35 6.36
N ALA A 320 26.02 -9.12 6.19
CA ALA A 320 25.41 -9.90 7.27
C ALA A 320 26.42 -10.89 7.88
N ASP A 321 27.19 -11.63 7.05
CA ASP A 321 28.20 -12.59 7.51
C ASP A 321 29.21 -11.93 8.46
N VAL A 322 29.72 -10.75 8.11
CA VAL A 322 30.71 -10.02 8.92
C VAL A 322 30.09 -9.63 10.28
N LEU A 323 28.91 -9.04 10.30
CA LEU A 323 28.28 -8.59 11.54
C LEU A 323 27.82 -9.76 12.42
N MET A 324 27.29 -10.83 11.83
CA MET A 324 26.88 -12.02 12.55
C MET A 324 28.06 -12.72 13.23
N ARG A 325 29.21 -12.83 12.56
CA ARG A 325 30.44 -13.37 13.19
C ARG A 325 30.87 -12.52 14.37
N LYS A 326 30.83 -11.19 14.22
CA LYS A 326 31.15 -10.25 15.31
C LYS A 326 30.17 -10.41 16.50
N ALA A 327 28.90 -10.72 16.24
CA ALA A 327 27.88 -10.96 17.24
C ALA A 327 27.90 -12.39 17.83
N GLY A 328 28.82 -13.28 17.39
CA GLY A 328 28.92 -14.65 17.88
C GLY A 328 28.14 -15.71 17.10
N TYR A 329 27.42 -15.32 16.05
CA TYR A 329 26.69 -16.24 15.16
C TYR A 329 27.59 -16.60 13.96
N ALA A 330 28.51 -17.57 14.12
CA ALA A 330 29.54 -17.86 13.12
C ALA A 330 29.32 -19.14 12.30
N LYS A 331 28.40 -20.02 12.71
CA LYS A 331 28.19 -21.35 12.11
C LYS A 331 27.02 -21.38 11.14
N GLY A 332 27.18 -22.04 10.00
CA GLY A 332 26.16 -22.21 8.99
C GLY A 332 26.08 -21.07 7.97
N SER A 333 25.15 -21.15 7.03
CA SER A 333 24.81 -20.10 6.06
C SER A 333 24.22 -18.86 6.75
N VAL A 334 24.13 -17.74 6.04
CA VAL A 334 23.52 -16.52 6.55
C VAL A 334 22.06 -16.78 6.96
N GLY A 335 21.26 -17.45 6.12
CA GLY A 335 19.88 -17.80 6.43
C GLY A 335 19.74 -18.72 7.66
N GLU A 336 20.62 -19.73 7.81
CA GLU A 336 20.61 -20.58 9.01
C GLU A 336 20.92 -19.78 10.28
N ARG A 337 21.82 -18.80 10.20
CA ARG A 337 22.15 -17.92 11.33
C ARG A 337 21.01 -16.97 11.68
N TYR A 338 20.30 -16.40 10.68
CA TYR A 338 19.08 -15.63 10.93
C TYR A 338 18.02 -16.46 11.65
N ARG A 339 17.83 -17.71 11.20
CA ARG A 339 16.90 -18.65 11.86
C ARG A 339 17.31 -18.97 13.30
N ALA A 340 18.60 -19.08 13.57
CA ALA A 340 19.12 -19.27 14.92
C ALA A 340 18.91 -18.02 15.79
N MET A 341 19.13 -16.83 15.25
CA MET A 341 18.89 -15.56 15.95
C MET A 341 17.42 -15.37 16.29
N ALA A 342 16.51 -15.71 15.38
CA ALA A 342 15.07 -15.61 15.60
C ALA A 342 14.55 -16.53 16.72
N LYS A 343 15.28 -17.63 16.99
CA LYS A 343 14.96 -18.60 18.05
C LYS A 343 15.74 -18.37 19.34
N ASP A 344 16.65 -17.40 19.40
CA ASP A 344 17.42 -17.12 20.61
C ASP A 344 16.50 -16.50 21.68
N PRO A 345 16.30 -17.19 22.85
CA PRO A 345 15.42 -16.66 23.90
C PRO A 345 15.84 -15.28 24.43
N LYS A 346 17.11 -14.90 24.28
CA LYS A 346 17.62 -13.59 24.69
C LYS A 346 17.09 -12.46 23.80
N GLN A 347 16.57 -12.79 22.63
CA GLN A 347 16.01 -11.86 21.65
C GLN A 347 14.48 -11.78 21.72
N LEU A 348 13.85 -12.53 22.62
CA LEU A 348 12.41 -12.63 22.71
C LEU A 348 11.87 -11.92 23.95
N TYR A 349 10.85 -11.09 23.77
CA TYR A 349 10.07 -10.56 24.88
C TYR A 349 9.14 -11.68 25.42
N PRO A 350 8.86 -11.70 26.73
CA PRO A 350 7.88 -12.65 27.28
C PRO A 350 6.51 -12.51 26.59
N ASN A 351 5.90 -13.62 26.17
CA ASN A 351 4.57 -13.58 25.55
C ASN A 351 3.45 -13.45 26.58
N THR A 352 3.54 -12.41 27.41
CA THR A 352 2.58 -11.99 28.44
C THR A 352 2.19 -10.55 28.20
N ASP A 353 1.07 -10.09 28.76
CA ASP A 353 0.67 -8.69 28.63
C ASP A 353 1.77 -7.74 29.15
N ALA A 354 2.42 -8.06 30.27
CA ALA A 354 3.55 -7.27 30.79
C ALA A 354 4.76 -7.26 29.81
N GLY A 355 5.09 -8.38 29.18
CA GLY A 355 6.16 -8.45 28.17
C GLY A 355 5.82 -7.66 26.90
N LYS A 356 4.56 -7.68 26.49
CA LYS A 356 4.05 -6.85 25.36
C LYS A 356 4.10 -5.37 25.67
N GLU A 357 3.80 -4.96 26.91
CA GLU A 357 3.96 -3.58 27.36
C GLU A 357 5.45 -3.14 27.40
N GLN A 358 6.34 -4.03 27.85
CA GLN A 358 7.79 -3.77 27.80
C GLN A 358 8.26 -3.55 26.37
N LEU A 359 7.81 -4.35 25.41
CA LEU A 359 8.11 -4.21 23.99
C LEU A 359 7.60 -2.84 23.48
N LEU A 360 6.34 -2.49 23.71
CA LEU A 360 5.78 -1.21 23.29
C LEU A 360 6.54 -0.02 23.89
N LYS A 361 6.93 -0.13 25.16
CA LYS A 361 7.77 0.90 25.81
C LYS A 361 9.12 1.05 25.13
N ALA A 362 9.79 -0.07 24.81
CA ALA A 362 11.09 -0.05 24.13
C ALA A 362 11.01 0.62 22.75
N LEU A 363 9.93 0.37 21.97
CA LEU A 363 9.71 1.04 20.69
C LEU A 363 9.50 2.55 20.86
N ASN A 364 8.66 2.97 21.82
CA ASN A 364 8.42 4.37 22.09
C ASN A 364 9.70 5.11 22.56
N ASP A 365 10.56 4.46 23.33
CA ASP A 365 11.83 5.03 23.76
C ASP A 365 12.80 5.18 22.56
N LYS A 366 12.83 4.22 21.62
CA LYS A 366 13.60 4.35 20.35
C LYS A 366 13.08 5.52 19.50
N VAL A 367 11.76 5.69 19.38
CA VAL A 367 11.15 6.81 18.66
C VAL A 367 11.60 8.16 19.25
N LYS A 368 11.64 8.31 20.58
CA LYS A 368 12.12 9.56 21.22
C LYS A 368 13.58 9.87 20.86
N VAL A 369 14.44 8.85 20.82
CA VAL A 369 15.86 9.02 20.47
C VAL A 369 16.02 9.50 19.03
N VAL A 370 15.33 8.86 18.08
CA VAL A 370 15.40 9.25 16.67
C VAL A 370 14.78 10.61 16.44
N GLN A 371 13.66 10.92 17.12
CA GLN A 371 12.97 12.21 17.01
C GLN A 371 13.89 13.38 17.37
N ALA A 372 14.72 13.24 18.39
CA ALA A 372 15.68 14.26 18.79
C ALA A 372 16.76 14.54 17.73
N LYS A 373 17.01 13.59 16.82
CA LYS A 373 18.02 13.71 15.74
C LYS A 373 17.44 14.28 14.44
N LEU A 374 16.11 14.21 14.24
CA LEU A 374 15.46 14.64 12.97
C LEU A 374 15.82 16.07 12.54
N PRO A 375 15.92 17.09 13.42
CA PRO A 375 16.26 18.44 13.01
C PRO A 375 17.64 18.58 12.34
N GLY A 376 18.52 17.60 12.51
CA GLY A 376 19.81 17.52 11.81
C GLY A 376 19.70 17.08 10.35
N TYR A 377 18.59 16.44 9.96
CA TYR A 377 18.42 15.79 8.67
C TYR A 377 17.24 16.34 7.85
N PHE A 378 16.31 17.05 8.45
CA PHE A 378 15.09 17.58 7.83
C PHE A 378 14.92 19.06 8.14
N GLY A 379 14.50 19.84 7.17
CA GLY A 379 14.13 21.25 7.36
C GLY A 379 12.69 21.38 7.85
N GLN A 380 11.78 20.47 7.38
CA GLN A 380 10.41 20.40 7.85
C GLN A 380 10.14 19.06 8.55
N LEU A 381 9.39 19.13 9.64
CA LEU A 381 8.97 17.97 10.42
C LEU A 381 7.44 17.91 10.49
N PRO A 382 6.84 16.71 10.54
CA PRO A 382 5.39 16.58 10.67
C PRO A 382 4.89 17.15 12.00
N LYS A 383 3.69 17.72 11.98
CA LYS A 383 2.97 18.22 13.16
C LYS A 383 2.15 17.12 13.82
N ALA A 384 1.65 16.18 13.02
CA ALA A 384 0.85 15.07 13.52
C ALA A 384 1.68 14.18 14.45
N PRO A 385 1.17 13.81 15.63
CA PRO A 385 1.86 12.89 16.53
C PRO A 385 1.86 11.46 15.97
N LEU A 386 2.90 10.71 16.32
CA LEU A 386 3.00 9.26 16.09
C LEU A 386 2.59 8.52 17.35
N GLU A 387 1.69 7.56 17.22
CA GLU A 387 1.38 6.59 18.26
C GLU A 387 1.75 5.19 17.82
N ILE A 388 2.34 4.40 18.74
CA ILE A 388 2.57 2.97 18.53
C ILE A 388 1.52 2.21 19.32
N ARG A 389 0.74 1.39 18.62
CA ARG A 389 -0.36 0.63 19.22
C ARG A 389 -0.26 -0.85 18.88
N ARG A 390 -0.66 -1.70 19.83
CA ARG A 390 -0.91 -3.11 19.56
C ARG A 390 -2.10 -3.27 18.62
N VAL A 391 -1.99 -4.13 17.64
CA VAL A 391 -3.14 -4.58 16.84
C VAL A 391 -4.22 -5.11 17.79
N PRO A 392 -5.49 -4.71 17.64
CA PRO A 392 -6.57 -5.21 18.48
C PRO A 392 -6.64 -6.74 18.49
N LYS A 393 -6.82 -7.34 19.66
CA LYS A 393 -6.85 -8.82 19.84
C LYS A 393 -7.84 -9.53 18.92
N ALA A 394 -8.95 -8.88 18.60
CA ALA A 394 -9.99 -9.44 17.75
C ALA A 394 -9.55 -9.68 16.28
N ILE A 395 -8.54 -8.94 15.79
CA ILE A 395 -8.08 -9.02 14.41
C ILE A 395 -6.61 -9.45 14.28
N GLU A 396 -5.87 -9.61 15.38
CA GLU A 396 -4.43 -9.89 15.36
C GLU A 396 -4.07 -11.20 14.63
N ALA A 397 -4.98 -12.18 14.59
CA ALA A 397 -4.72 -13.46 13.91
C ALA A 397 -4.56 -13.32 12.38
N GLY A 398 -5.23 -12.34 11.77
CA GLY A 398 -5.18 -12.08 10.33
C GLY A 398 -4.36 -10.84 9.95
N ALA A 399 -3.86 -10.08 10.93
CA ALA A 399 -3.11 -8.86 10.69
C ALA A 399 -1.63 -9.14 10.40
N PRO A 400 -0.94 -8.33 9.57
CA PRO A 400 0.51 -8.41 9.38
C PRO A 400 1.27 -8.07 10.66
N GLY A 401 2.59 -8.33 10.66
CA GLY A 401 3.48 -8.09 11.81
C GLY A 401 3.55 -6.61 12.23
N GLY A 402 3.49 -5.69 11.29
CA GLY A 402 3.41 -4.25 11.52
C GLY A 402 2.90 -3.51 10.30
N TYR A 403 2.26 -2.35 10.53
CA TYR A 403 1.77 -1.48 9.46
C TYR A 403 1.45 -0.08 9.99
N TYR A 404 1.44 0.89 9.08
CA TYR A 404 1.20 2.28 9.43
C TYR A 404 -0.13 2.82 8.87
N TYR A 405 -0.87 3.53 9.70
CA TYR A 405 -2.04 4.33 9.31
C TYR A 405 -1.73 5.81 9.41
N SER A 406 -1.89 6.51 8.28
CA SER A 406 -1.70 7.96 8.20
C SER A 406 -2.66 8.72 9.12
N PRO A 407 -2.27 9.91 9.63
CA PRO A 407 -3.19 10.80 10.32
C PRO A 407 -4.34 11.20 9.39
N SER A 408 -5.49 11.57 9.97
CA SER A 408 -6.60 12.12 9.18
C SER A 408 -6.25 13.51 8.63
N LEU A 409 -6.87 13.88 7.49
CA LEU A 409 -6.65 15.20 6.88
C LEU A 409 -7.15 16.35 7.76
N ASP A 410 -8.14 16.10 8.63
CA ASP A 410 -8.65 17.07 9.60
C ASP A 410 -7.80 17.15 10.89
N GLY A 411 -6.71 16.38 10.99
CA GLY A 411 -5.78 16.36 12.11
C GLY A 411 -6.33 15.72 13.40
N LYS A 412 -7.55 15.20 13.42
CA LYS A 412 -8.16 14.64 14.65
C LYS A 412 -7.63 13.27 15.02
N ARG A 413 -7.21 12.47 14.06
CA ARG A 413 -6.62 11.15 14.28
C ARG A 413 -5.10 11.22 14.06
N PRO A 414 -4.29 10.74 15.05
CA PRO A 414 -2.83 10.68 14.91
C PRO A 414 -2.41 9.68 13.83
N GLY A 415 -1.15 9.73 13.42
CA GLY A 415 -0.51 8.64 12.72
C GLY A 415 -0.32 7.45 13.66
N ILE A 416 -0.65 6.24 13.22
CA ILE A 416 -0.59 5.06 14.09
C ILE A 416 0.29 3.99 13.44
N TYR A 417 1.37 3.64 14.12
CA TYR A 417 2.13 2.43 13.86
C TYR A 417 1.49 1.29 14.65
N TRP A 418 0.86 0.38 13.94
CA TRP A 418 0.29 -0.84 14.50
C TRP A 418 1.34 -1.95 14.51
N ILE A 419 1.53 -2.59 15.67
CA ILE A 419 2.38 -3.78 15.80
C ILE A 419 1.54 -4.97 16.25
N ASN A 420 1.69 -6.10 15.56
CA ASN A 420 1.00 -7.33 15.90
C ASN A 420 1.76 -8.07 17.00
N LEU A 421 1.14 -8.16 18.16
CA LEU A 421 1.69 -8.82 19.34
C LEU A 421 0.92 -10.09 19.73
N ARG A 422 0.29 -10.78 18.76
CA ARG A 422 -0.36 -12.06 19.02
C ARG A 422 0.63 -13.06 19.66
N ASP A 423 1.83 -13.11 19.12
CA ASP A 423 2.97 -13.85 19.67
C ASP A 423 4.23 -12.98 19.57
N THR A 424 4.86 -12.72 20.72
CA THR A 424 6.09 -11.93 20.77
C THR A 424 7.28 -12.60 20.10
N ALA A 425 7.25 -13.92 19.89
CA ALA A 425 8.27 -14.64 19.14
C ALA A 425 8.32 -14.26 17.65
N GLU A 426 7.24 -13.68 17.11
CA GLU A 426 7.22 -13.15 15.76
C GLU A 426 7.94 -11.78 15.62
N ASN A 427 8.27 -11.17 16.77
CA ASN A 427 8.88 -9.84 16.85
C ASN A 427 10.16 -9.87 17.70
N PRO A 428 11.23 -10.57 17.27
CA PRO A 428 12.47 -10.62 18.04
C PRO A 428 13.10 -9.23 18.15
N ALA A 429 13.72 -8.96 19.28
CA ALA A 429 14.24 -7.62 19.64
C ALA A 429 15.20 -7.03 18.60
N TRP A 430 15.95 -7.87 17.89
CA TRP A 430 16.89 -7.42 16.86
C TRP A 430 16.19 -6.90 15.58
N SER A 431 14.96 -7.32 15.27
CA SER A 431 14.22 -6.87 14.08
C SER A 431 13.42 -5.58 14.32
N LEU A 432 13.05 -5.31 15.56
CA LEU A 432 12.14 -4.23 15.95
C LEU A 432 12.66 -2.81 15.65
N PRO A 433 13.95 -2.47 15.80
CA PRO A 433 14.43 -1.13 15.49
C PRO A 433 14.14 -0.72 14.05
N THR A 434 14.48 -1.58 13.09
CA THR A 434 14.30 -1.31 11.66
C THR A 434 12.83 -1.15 11.30
N LEU A 435 11.96 -2.05 11.76
CA LEU A 435 10.52 -1.92 11.56
C LEU A 435 9.98 -0.60 12.13
N THR A 436 10.49 -0.16 13.29
CA THR A 436 10.08 1.11 13.91
C THR A 436 10.52 2.32 13.08
N TYR A 437 11.70 2.28 12.46
CA TYR A 437 12.16 3.37 11.60
C TYR A 437 11.44 3.36 10.24
N HIS A 438 11.02 2.20 9.77
CA HIS A 438 10.22 2.02 8.56
C HIS A 438 8.79 2.56 8.74
N GLU A 439 8.04 2.06 9.73
CA GLU A 439 6.63 2.42 9.96
C GLU A 439 6.49 3.79 10.62
N GLY A 440 7.41 4.12 11.52
CA GLY A 440 7.43 5.37 12.27
C GLY A 440 8.26 6.47 11.61
N ILE A 441 9.25 6.95 12.36
CA ILE A 441 10.18 8.01 11.93
C ILE A 441 11.61 7.47 11.81
N PRO A 442 12.32 7.90 10.75
CA PRO A 442 11.97 8.85 9.70
C PRO A 442 11.20 8.27 8.49
N GLY A 443 10.58 7.09 8.60
CA GLY A 443 9.92 6.36 7.52
C GLY A 443 8.50 6.85 7.18
N HIS A 444 7.53 5.94 7.16
CA HIS A 444 6.17 6.21 6.69
C HIS A 444 5.47 7.35 7.42
N HIS A 445 5.59 7.42 8.76
CA HIS A 445 4.94 8.50 9.50
C HIS A 445 5.43 9.88 9.04
N LEU A 446 6.73 10.07 8.91
CA LEU A 446 7.29 11.36 8.48
C LEU A 446 6.81 11.72 7.05
N GLN A 447 6.96 10.81 6.10
CA GLN A 447 6.63 11.05 4.70
C GLN A 447 5.12 11.30 4.48
N LEU A 448 4.27 10.43 5.04
CA LEU A 448 2.83 10.51 4.81
C LEU A 448 2.16 11.65 5.58
N SER A 449 2.69 12.01 6.76
CA SER A 449 2.22 13.18 7.49
C SER A 449 2.56 14.47 6.75
N LEU A 450 3.79 14.63 6.26
CA LEU A 450 4.17 15.80 5.44
C LEU A 450 3.30 15.91 4.19
N ASN A 451 3.02 14.79 3.51
CA ASN A 451 2.11 14.78 2.34
C ASN A 451 0.69 15.24 2.70
N ASN A 452 0.15 14.79 3.84
CA ASN A 452 -1.18 15.21 4.29
C ASN A 452 -1.23 16.67 4.74
N GLU A 453 -0.15 17.16 5.37
CA GLU A 453 -0.01 18.52 5.87
C GLU A 453 0.33 19.54 4.79
N ALA A 454 0.76 19.10 3.60
CA ALA A 454 1.07 19.98 2.48
C ALA A 454 -0.19 20.72 2.00
N GLY A 455 -0.30 22.01 2.35
CA GLY A 455 -1.49 22.84 2.07
C GLY A 455 -1.77 23.06 0.59
N ASP A 456 -0.72 23.16 -0.21
CA ASP A 456 -0.79 23.56 -1.60
C ASP A 456 -0.95 22.39 -2.60
N LEU A 457 -0.94 21.14 -2.11
CA LEU A 457 -1.18 19.98 -2.96
C LEU A 457 -2.67 19.84 -3.30
N PRO A 458 -3.04 19.74 -4.59
CA PRO A 458 -4.42 19.48 -4.99
C PRO A 458 -4.88 18.11 -4.46
N LEU A 459 -6.19 17.96 -4.22
CA LEU A 459 -6.75 16.77 -3.59
C LEU A 459 -6.36 15.47 -4.34
N ILE A 460 -6.36 15.51 -5.67
CA ILE A 460 -5.94 14.36 -6.49
C ILE A 460 -4.53 13.86 -6.14
N ARG A 461 -3.60 14.77 -5.82
CA ARG A 461 -2.23 14.44 -5.42
C ARG A 461 -2.14 13.84 -4.01
N LYS A 462 -3.08 14.15 -3.13
CA LYS A 462 -3.19 13.55 -1.79
C LYS A 462 -3.78 12.14 -1.81
N VAL A 463 -4.47 11.80 -2.89
CA VAL A 463 -5.16 10.53 -3.09
C VAL A 463 -4.29 9.53 -3.85
N ILE A 464 -3.62 9.98 -4.92
CA ILE A 464 -2.70 9.13 -5.69
C ILE A 464 -1.51 8.73 -4.83
N GLY A 465 -1.23 7.43 -4.78
CA GLY A 465 -0.07 6.88 -4.07
C GLY A 465 0.82 6.05 -4.98
N PHE A 466 2.13 6.11 -4.74
CA PHE A 466 3.12 5.35 -5.50
C PHE A 466 3.92 4.44 -4.57
N SER A 467 3.79 3.13 -4.79
CA SER A 467 4.49 2.12 -3.97
C SER A 467 6.01 2.34 -4.01
N GLY A 468 6.58 2.53 -5.21
CA GLY A 468 8.01 2.78 -5.36
C GLY A 468 8.51 4.01 -4.59
N TYR A 469 7.73 5.08 -4.55
CA TYR A 469 8.10 6.28 -3.79
C TYR A 469 8.03 6.06 -2.27
N SER A 470 6.90 5.58 -1.77
CA SER A 470 6.62 5.52 -0.34
C SER A 470 7.37 4.37 0.36
N GLU A 471 7.40 3.18 -0.23
CA GLU A 471 8.19 2.06 0.29
C GLU A 471 9.69 2.29 0.08
N GLY A 472 10.04 2.89 -1.06
CA GLY A 472 11.42 3.30 -1.33
C GLY A 472 11.94 4.32 -0.33
N TRP A 473 11.11 5.30 0.05
CA TRP A 473 11.43 6.24 1.12
C TRP A 473 11.61 5.52 2.46
N ALA A 474 10.68 4.65 2.85
CA ALA A 474 10.77 3.95 4.13
C ALA A 474 12.03 3.08 4.24
N LEU A 475 12.42 2.39 3.16
CA LEU A 475 13.69 1.66 3.10
C LEU A 475 14.93 2.57 3.08
N TYR A 476 14.83 3.74 2.43
CA TYR A 476 15.88 4.76 2.50
C TYR A 476 16.03 5.29 3.93
N ALA A 477 14.93 5.48 4.65
CA ALA A 477 14.90 5.92 6.04
C ALA A 477 15.56 4.92 7.00
N GLU A 478 15.47 3.61 6.73
CA GLU A 478 16.23 2.58 7.45
C GLU A 478 17.75 2.77 7.30
N ASN A 479 18.21 3.06 6.08
CA ASN A 479 19.60 3.41 5.82
C ASN A 479 20.00 4.72 6.51
N LEU A 480 19.14 5.72 6.46
CA LEU A 480 19.36 7.00 7.12
C LEU A 480 19.50 6.83 8.64
N ALA A 481 18.75 5.89 9.25
CA ALA A 481 18.89 5.57 10.67
C ALA A 481 20.32 5.04 11.01
N VAL A 482 20.96 4.31 10.11
CA VAL A 482 22.39 3.93 10.28
C VAL A 482 23.27 5.19 10.31
N GLU A 483 23.09 6.09 9.36
CA GLU A 483 23.86 7.34 9.28
C GLU A 483 23.60 8.28 10.48
N MET A 484 22.40 8.19 11.06
CA MET A 484 22.04 8.90 12.29
C MET A 484 22.68 8.28 13.54
N GLY A 485 23.44 7.18 13.42
CA GLY A 485 24.09 6.48 14.53
C GLY A 485 23.12 5.68 15.40
N MET A 486 21.94 5.29 14.87
CA MET A 486 20.94 4.57 15.65
C MET A 486 21.33 3.12 15.96
N TYR A 487 22.36 2.60 15.29
CA TYR A 487 22.89 1.24 15.47
C TYR A 487 24.33 1.19 16.00
N ASP A 488 24.94 2.34 16.37
CA ASP A 488 26.36 2.41 16.80
C ASP A 488 26.69 1.49 17.97
N HIS A 489 25.72 1.26 18.85
CA HIS A 489 25.83 0.39 20.02
C HIS A 489 24.84 -0.79 19.98
N ASP A 490 24.22 -1.06 18.82
CA ASP A 490 23.21 -2.12 18.62
C ASP A 490 23.57 -2.97 17.38
N VAL A 491 24.61 -3.80 17.51
CA VAL A 491 25.04 -4.70 16.42
C VAL A 491 23.93 -5.64 15.99
N LEU A 492 23.09 -6.12 16.92
CA LEU A 492 21.99 -7.03 16.58
C LEU A 492 20.87 -6.30 15.82
N GLY A 493 20.54 -5.08 16.22
CA GLY A 493 19.60 -4.24 15.46
C GLY A 493 20.15 -3.91 14.07
N HIS A 494 21.47 -3.68 13.92
CA HIS A 494 22.09 -3.47 12.61
C HIS A 494 22.02 -4.73 11.72
N ILE A 495 22.20 -5.92 12.29
CA ILE A 495 21.97 -7.20 11.58
C ILE A 495 20.50 -7.29 11.16
N GLY A 496 19.56 -6.83 11.99
CA GLY A 496 18.14 -6.73 11.66
C GLY A 496 17.86 -5.81 10.47
N MET A 497 18.53 -4.66 10.37
CA MET A 497 18.42 -3.77 9.22
C MET A 497 18.90 -4.44 7.93
N ILE A 498 20.00 -5.19 7.99
CA ILE A 498 20.51 -5.94 6.82
C ILE A 498 19.54 -7.07 6.45
N HIS A 499 18.96 -7.77 7.43
CA HIS A 499 17.94 -8.79 7.19
C HIS A 499 16.74 -8.20 6.43
N ASP A 500 16.27 -7.05 6.88
CA ASP A 500 15.13 -6.37 6.27
C ASP A 500 15.44 -5.90 4.84
N ALA A 501 16.66 -5.37 4.61
CA ALA A 501 17.14 -5.05 3.28
C ALA A 501 17.29 -6.30 2.38
N MET A 502 17.80 -7.42 2.92
CA MET A 502 17.90 -8.70 2.21
C MET A 502 16.52 -9.23 1.83
N PHE A 503 15.55 -9.16 2.71
CA PHE A 503 14.18 -9.55 2.42
C PHE A 503 13.64 -8.81 1.18
N ARG A 504 13.88 -7.48 1.07
CA ARG A 504 13.48 -6.69 -0.09
C ARG A 504 14.34 -6.95 -1.34
N ALA A 505 15.61 -7.31 -1.18
CA ALA A 505 16.44 -7.75 -2.30
C ALA A 505 15.99 -9.13 -2.84
N VAL A 506 15.66 -10.07 -1.96
CA VAL A 506 15.08 -11.37 -2.32
C VAL A 506 13.76 -11.20 -3.07
N ARG A 507 12.92 -10.22 -2.70
CA ARG A 507 11.68 -9.91 -3.43
C ARG A 507 11.93 -9.59 -4.91
N LEU A 508 13.00 -8.83 -5.24
CA LEU A 508 13.36 -8.56 -6.63
C LEU A 508 13.61 -9.86 -7.41
N VAL A 509 14.33 -10.80 -6.78
CA VAL A 509 14.71 -12.08 -7.42
C VAL A 509 13.49 -12.98 -7.60
N VAL A 510 12.67 -13.16 -6.57
CA VAL A 510 11.57 -14.13 -6.60
C VAL A 510 10.38 -13.62 -7.42
N ASP A 511 10.06 -12.31 -7.36
CA ASP A 511 9.00 -11.70 -8.16
C ASP A 511 9.33 -11.80 -9.65
N SER A 512 10.49 -11.32 -10.09
CA SER A 512 10.96 -11.46 -11.47
C SER A 512 11.25 -12.92 -11.84
N GLY A 513 11.67 -13.72 -10.88
CA GLY A 513 11.86 -15.17 -11.02
C GLY A 513 10.58 -15.86 -11.44
N MET A 514 9.48 -15.65 -10.72
CA MET A 514 8.20 -16.29 -11.03
C MET A 514 7.56 -15.72 -12.30
N HIS A 515 7.51 -14.40 -12.44
CA HIS A 515 6.73 -13.76 -13.50
C HIS A 515 7.46 -13.63 -14.83
N HIS A 516 8.80 -13.68 -14.83
CA HIS A 516 9.62 -13.54 -16.04
C HIS A 516 10.55 -14.74 -16.31
N LYS A 517 11.20 -15.28 -15.26
CA LYS A 517 12.11 -16.44 -15.41
C LYS A 517 11.42 -17.80 -15.28
N ARG A 518 10.10 -17.82 -15.11
CA ARG A 518 9.27 -19.04 -15.01
C ARG A 518 9.63 -19.96 -13.85
N TRP A 519 10.08 -19.36 -12.73
CA TRP A 519 10.30 -20.13 -11.51
C TRP A 519 8.98 -20.68 -10.97
N SER A 520 9.04 -21.90 -10.41
CA SER A 520 7.91 -22.42 -9.65
C SER A 520 7.75 -21.67 -8.32
N ARG A 521 6.57 -21.78 -7.73
CA ARG A 521 6.27 -21.30 -6.37
C ARG A 521 7.27 -21.87 -5.35
N GLU A 522 7.55 -23.16 -5.39
CA GLU A 522 8.45 -23.88 -4.49
C GLU A 522 9.89 -23.41 -4.64
N GLN A 523 10.33 -23.15 -5.87
CA GLN A 523 11.66 -22.60 -6.13
C GLN A 523 11.80 -21.21 -5.49
N ALA A 524 10.77 -20.36 -5.61
CA ALA A 524 10.75 -19.04 -5.02
C ALA A 524 10.72 -19.09 -3.47
N VAL A 525 9.89 -19.98 -2.90
CA VAL A 525 9.83 -20.22 -1.44
C VAL A 525 11.18 -20.69 -0.93
N LYS A 526 11.78 -21.70 -1.57
CA LYS A 526 13.10 -22.20 -1.18
C LYS A 526 14.17 -21.12 -1.22
N TYR A 527 14.19 -20.33 -2.31
CA TYR A 527 15.16 -19.23 -2.43
C TYR A 527 15.03 -18.21 -1.28
N MET A 528 13.79 -17.85 -0.94
CA MET A 528 13.51 -16.94 0.17
C MET A 528 13.99 -17.52 1.51
N VAL A 529 13.58 -18.75 1.86
CA VAL A 529 13.96 -19.43 3.11
C VAL A 529 15.47 -19.59 3.25
N ASP A 530 16.17 -19.96 2.17
CA ASP A 530 17.63 -20.19 2.18
C ASP A 530 18.42 -18.90 2.44
N ASN A 531 17.95 -17.75 1.95
CA ASN A 531 18.67 -16.48 2.03
C ASN A 531 18.35 -15.66 3.29
N ILE A 532 17.08 -15.62 3.72
CA ILE A 532 16.65 -14.78 4.85
C ILE A 532 16.34 -15.56 6.14
N GLY A 533 16.25 -16.89 6.07
CA GLY A 533 16.08 -17.75 7.25
C GLY A 533 14.70 -17.72 7.88
N ASP A 534 13.72 -17.03 7.30
CA ASP A 534 12.33 -17.00 7.77
C ASP A 534 11.72 -18.41 7.74
N ASN A 535 10.65 -18.61 8.52
CA ASN A 535 9.95 -19.87 8.47
C ASN A 535 9.24 -20.04 7.12
N GLU A 536 9.07 -21.30 6.70
CA GLU A 536 8.51 -21.63 5.39
C GLU A 536 7.07 -21.11 5.23
N ALA A 537 6.26 -21.10 6.29
CA ALA A 537 4.88 -20.62 6.22
C ALA A 537 4.81 -19.11 5.93
N THR A 538 5.74 -18.33 6.49
CA THR A 538 5.89 -16.90 6.17
C THR A 538 6.33 -16.72 4.71
N ALA A 539 7.33 -17.48 4.26
CA ALA A 539 7.81 -17.42 2.88
C ALA A 539 6.70 -17.80 1.88
N VAL A 540 5.92 -18.85 2.16
CA VAL A 540 4.76 -19.26 1.36
C VAL A 540 3.74 -18.11 1.27
N THR A 541 3.42 -17.48 2.38
CA THR A 541 2.45 -16.37 2.40
C THR A 541 2.91 -15.19 1.54
N GLU A 542 4.19 -14.84 1.62
CA GLU A 542 4.77 -13.76 0.83
C GLU A 542 4.83 -14.11 -0.67
N ILE A 543 5.33 -15.30 -1.02
CA ILE A 543 5.41 -15.74 -2.41
C ILE A 543 4.03 -15.77 -3.07
N GLU A 544 3.01 -16.30 -2.40
CA GLU A 544 1.66 -16.34 -2.92
C GLU A 544 1.01 -14.95 -3.00
N ARG A 545 1.43 -13.99 -2.17
CA ARG A 545 1.08 -12.58 -2.31
C ARG A 545 1.62 -12.00 -3.62
N TYR A 546 2.88 -12.31 -3.98
CA TYR A 546 3.48 -11.79 -5.21
C TYR A 546 2.78 -12.35 -6.46
N CYS A 547 2.27 -13.58 -6.40
CA CYS A 547 1.50 -14.17 -7.49
C CYS A 547 0.23 -13.38 -7.85
N VAL A 548 -0.37 -12.66 -6.91
CA VAL A 548 -1.59 -11.88 -7.14
C VAL A 548 -1.34 -10.38 -7.34
N TRP A 549 -0.14 -9.91 -6.99
CA TRP A 549 0.32 -8.53 -7.22
C TRP A 549 1.70 -8.52 -7.88
N PRO A 550 1.78 -8.94 -9.15
CA PRO A 550 3.05 -9.00 -9.88
C PRO A 550 3.71 -7.62 -9.96
N GLY A 551 5.01 -7.55 -9.70
CA GLY A 551 5.79 -6.31 -9.73
C GLY A 551 5.70 -5.43 -8.47
N GLN A 552 4.68 -5.62 -7.60
CA GLN A 552 4.53 -4.81 -6.38
C GLN A 552 5.70 -5.05 -5.40
N ALA A 553 6.11 -6.30 -5.25
CA ALA A 553 7.21 -6.66 -4.36
C ALA A 553 8.55 -6.01 -4.76
N SER A 554 8.73 -5.74 -6.04
CA SER A 554 9.93 -5.09 -6.59
C SER A 554 9.98 -3.58 -6.30
N SER A 555 8.85 -2.93 -6.04
CA SER A 555 8.76 -1.48 -5.85
C SER A 555 9.55 -0.95 -4.66
N TYR A 556 9.69 -1.75 -3.61
CA TYR A 556 10.42 -1.42 -2.38
C TYR A 556 11.89 -1.09 -2.64
N MET A 557 12.62 -2.06 -3.15
CA MET A 557 14.06 -1.93 -3.34
C MET A 557 14.41 -1.03 -4.54
N VAL A 558 13.64 -1.08 -5.62
CA VAL A 558 13.79 -0.14 -6.75
C VAL A 558 13.63 1.30 -6.27
N GLY A 559 12.64 1.56 -5.43
CA GLY A 559 12.44 2.88 -4.83
C GLY A 559 13.60 3.33 -3.94
N LYS A 560 14.08 2.46 -3.03
CA LYS A 560 15.25 2.74 -2.19
C LYS A 560 16.47 3.13 -3.01
N ILE A 561 16.76 2.35 -4.05
CA ILE A 561 17.92 2.60 -4.91
C ILE A 561 17.76 3.93 -5.64
N THR A 562 16.56 4.27 -6.10
CA THR A 562 16.31 5.55 -6.75
C THR A 562 16.56 6.71 -5.79
N TRP A 563 16.08 6.67 -4.54
CA TRP A 563 16.36 7.69 -3.53
C TRP A 563 17.86 7.82 -3.24
N LEU A 564 18.58 6.70 -3.09
CA LEU A 564 20.03 6.71 -2.86
C LEU A 564 20.79 7.29 -4.06
N ASN A 565 20.45 6.88 -5.27
CA ASN A 565 21.09 7.37 -6.50
C ASN A 565 20.81 8.87 -6.70
N ALA A 566 19.59 9.33 -6.49
CA ALA A 566 19.22 10.75 -6.57
C ALA A 566 20.04 11.59 -5.57
N ARG A 567 20.21 11.09 -4.35
CA ARG A 567 21.04 11.73 -3.33
C ARG A 567 22.51 11.81 -3.74
N GLU A 568 23.09 10.71 -4.21
CA GLU A 568 24.50 10.69 -4.62
C GLU A 568 24.75 11.57 -5.87
N ARG A 569 23.80 11.62 -6.82
CA ARG A 569 23.84 12.58 -7.95
C ARG A 569 23.84 14.03 -7.44
N ALA A 570 22.94 14.36 -6.51
CA ALA A 570 22.85 15.68 -5.92
C ALA A 570 24.14 16.08 -5.17
N LYS A 571 24.69 15.17 -4.34
CA LYS A 571 25.98 15.37 -3.64
C LYS A 571 27.11 15.64 -4.63
N LYS A 572 27.25 14.80 -5.66
CA LYS A 572 28.28 14.96 -6.68
C LYS A 572 28.14 16.28 -7.44
N ALA A 573 26.91 16.69 -7.74
CA ALA A 573 26.64 17.88 -8.52
C ALA A 573 26.82 19.17 -7.73
N LEU A 574 26.54 19.19 -6.43
CA LEU A 574 26.59 20.38 -5.57
C LEU A 574 27.88 20.52 -4.76
N GLY A 575 28.61 19.42 -4.53
CA GLY A 575 29.82 19.42 -3.69
C GLY A 575 29.56 20.05 -2.32
N PRO A 576 30.31 21.09 -1.91
CA PRO A 576 30.14 21.75 -0.62
C PRO A 576 28.79 22.46 -0.42
N LYS A 577 28.06 22.75 -1.50
CA LYS A 577 26.71 23.34 -1.44
C LYS A 577 25.62 22.30 -1.13
N PHE A 578 25.92 21.01 -1.10
CA PHE A 578 24.95 19.98 -0.76
C PHE A 578 24.50 20.08 0.70
N ASP A 579 23.19 20.17 0.89
CA ASP A 579 22.55 20.18 2.20
C ASP A 579 21.52 19.04 2.25
N ILE A 580 21.71 18.09 3.17
CA ILE A 580 20.85 16.91 3.32
C ILE A 580 19.41 17.29 3.69
N LYS A 581 19.21 18.35 4.47
CA LYS A 581 17.86 18.83 4.82
C LYS A 581 17.11 19.33 3.61
N LYS A 582 17.78 20.17 2.78
CA LYS A 582 17.19 20.70 1.56
C LYS A 582 16.92 19.61 0.53
N PHE A 583 17.78 18.57 0.48
CA PHE A 583 17.55 17.40 -0.36
C PHE A 583 16.29 16.65 0.07
N HIS A 584 16.16 16.35 1.37
CA HIS A 584 14.98 15.66 1.88
C HIS A 584 13.70 16.49 1.71
N ASP A 585 13.77 17.78 2.03
CA ASP A 585 12.64 18.68 1.85
C ASP A 585 12.21 18.77 0.38
N ALA A 586 13.15 18.88 -0.55
CA ALA A 586 12.84 18.91 -1.99
C ALA A 586 12.07 17.66 -2.44
N GLY A 587 12.54 16.47 -2.03
CA GLY A 587 11.91 15.22 -2.41
C GLY A 587 10.56 14.97 -1.71
N LEU A 588 10.45 15.29 -0.41
CA LEU A 588 9.27 14.97 0.41
C LEU A 588 8.13 15.97 0.25
N LEU A 589 8.45 17.27 0.15
CA LEU A 589 7.42 18.32 0.04
C LEU A 589 6.82 18.39 -1.36
N ALA A 590 7.43 17.74 -2.35
CA ALA A 590 6.80 17.49 -3.64
C ALA A 590 5.55 16.60 -3.53
N GLY A 591 5.33 15.97 -2.38
CA GLY A 591 4.31 14.94 -2.17
C GLY A 591 4.69 13.61 -2.81
N GLY A 592 3.81 12.60 -2.73
CA GLY A 592 4.04 11.34 -3.42
C GLY A 592 4.08 11.53 -4.94
N VAL A 593 5.18 11.12 -5.60
CA VAL A 593 5.39 11.24 -7.05
C VAL A 593 5.91 9.92 -7.64
N PRO A 594 5.75 9.68 -8.95
CA PRO A 594 6.48 8.62 -9.63
C PRO A 594 8.00 8.79 -9.44
N LEU A 595 8.75 7.70 -9.40
CA LEU A 595 10.21 7.76 -9.26
C LEU A 595 10.88 8.54 -10.40
N THR A 596 10.33 8.46 -11.62
CA THR A 596 10.79 9.26 -12.75
C THR A 596 10.53 10.77 -12.57
N VAL A 597 9.50 11.13 -11.81
CA VAL A 597 9.23 12.53 -11.45
C VAL A 597 10.10 12.95 -10.27
N LEU A 598 10.35 12.07 -9.29
CA LEU A 598 11.29 12.33 -8.20
C LEU A 598 12.69 12.70 -8.73
N ASP A 599 13.19 11.97 -9.72
CA ASP A 599 14.48 12.29 -10.34
C ASP A 599 14.51 13.73 -10.86
N ARG A 600 13.45 14.20 -11.56
CA ARG A 600 13.35 15.57 -12.05
C ARG A 600 13.25 16.60 -10.91
N VAL A 601 12.48 16.30 -9.87
CA VAL A 601 12.38 17.17 -8.68
C VAL A 601 13.76 17.40 -8.05
N ILE A 602 14.58 16.36 -7.96
CA ILE A 602 15.93 16.46 -7.42
C ILE A 602 16.87 17.18 -8.39
N ASP A 603 16.74 16.98 -9.69
CA ASP A 603 17.51 17.71 -10.70
C ASP A 603 17.17 19.22 -10.68
N ASP A 604 15.91 19.60 -10.48
CA ASP A 604 15.48 20.99 -10.30
C ASP A 604 16.05 21.62 -9.01
N TYR A 605 16.06 20.84 -7.91
CA TYR A 605 16.74 21.24 -6.66
C TYR A 605 18.24 21.51 -6.91
N VAL A 606 18.92 20.64 -7.63
CA VAL A 606 20.34 20.80 -7.97
C VAL A 606 20.54 22.07 -8.81
N ALA A 607 19.71 22.25 -9.84
CA ALA A 607 19.81 23.40 -10.74
C ALA A 607 19.59 24.73 -10.02
N SER A 608 18.59 24.81 -9.15
CA SER A 608 18.28 26.00 -8.36
C SER A 608 19.39 26.32 -7.33
N THR A 609 19.89 25.30 -6.63
CA THR A 609 20.96 25.48 -5.63
C THR A 609 22.29 25.90 -6.26
N ARG A 610 22.58 25.49 -7.50
CA ARG A 610 23.78 25.95 -8.23
C ARG A 610 23.72 27.44 -8.55
N LYS A 611 22.53 27.94 -8.86
CA LYS A 611 22.34 29.37 -9.25
C LYS A 611 22.35 30.31 -8.02
N ALA A 612 21.98 29.80 -6.85
CA ALA A 612 22.06 30.50 -5.56
C ALA A 612 23.49 30.43 -4.98
#